data_28c08b1ccf4d3eb53302c48cf9a7e67d
#
_entry.id   28c08b1ccf4d3eb53302c48cf9a7e67d
#
_cell.length_a   1.000
_cell.length_b   1.000
_cell.length_c   1.000
_cell.angle_alpha   90.00
_cell.angle_beta   90.00
_cell.angle_gamma   90.00
#
_symmetry.space_group_name_H-M   'P 1'
#
loop_
_entity.id
_entity.type
_entity.pdbx_description
1 polymer ?
#
loop_
_entity_poly.entity_id
_entity_poly.type
_entity_poly.pdbx_seq_one_letter_code
_entity_poly.pdbx_strand_id
1 'polypeptide(L)'
;MKKVITYGTYDLFHKGHYNLLRNAKALGDYLIVGVTSSDFDKNRGKLNVRDSLMTRIKHVEETGFADEIIIEEYFGQKIDDIKKYYIDIFTGCSDWKGHFDYLSEYCEVIYLDRTKGISSTDIRNTKSIKLGLWGFSDITTRFIDESKFVSGIDIEYIYSDSSDTLDSSTLAEYDLERKDDIEEFYESVDAVYIVEKPQNQYNAIMQALMHKKHVLVEFPILVTNSQINEIIELAIQNQCIFMEGLKTAYTPAFNKLVTTAKSGIIGNILNVEANFTQILGKQIQNQIQLVNGGSVNALASYSFLAFVKLLGLDYKSIQFFSRMNEEQIDIFTKVLITYENSIGASMVAIDAKSEGELVVAGDKGYIYVPAPWWKTEYFEVRFEDINQNRKYFYKFDGEGLRYEISEFIQAILNQKHSILLTHDEIKAIIKLLNMYTSKNIIKF
;
A
#
# COMPACT_ATOMS: atom_id res chain seq x y z
N MET A 1 -35.15 10.51 27.77
CA MET A 1 -34.57 10.91 26.46
C MET A 1 -33.82 9.72 25.91
N LYS A 2 -34.38 9.09 24.88
CA LYS A 2 -33.77 7.87 24.27
C LYS A 2 -32.64 8.27 23.34
N LYS A 3 -31.42 7.84 23.62
CA LYS A 3 -30.23 8.20 22.88
C LYS A 3 -29.85 7.10 21.85
N VAL A 4 -29.61 7.53 20.64
CA VAL A 4 -29.24 6.65 19.51
C VAL A 4 -27.84 7.03 19.04
N ILE A 5 -27.02 6.03 18.69
CA ILE A 5 -25.73 6.25 18.05
C ILE A 5 -25.62 5.47 16.75
N THR A 6 -25.02 6.09 15.74
CA THR A 6 -24.67 5.44 14.47
C THR A 6 -23.30 5.87 13.99
N TYR A 7 -22.62 5.01 13.21
CA TYR A 7 -21.31 5.30 12.67
C TYR A 7 -21.25 5.09 11.16
N GLY A 8 -20.44 5.88 10.51
CA GLY A 8 -20.21 5.75 9.08
C GLY A 8 -19.04 6.59 8.57
N THR A 9 -18.56 6.25 7.40
CA THR A 9 -17.59 7.10 6.68
C THR A 9 -18.25 8.32 6.08
N TYR A 10 -19.49 8.21 5.59
CA TYR A 10 -20.28 9.25 4.93
C TYR A 10 -19.60 9.90 3.73
N ASP A 11 -18.74 9.14 3.04
CA ASP A 11 -18.02 9.56 1.84
C ASP A 11 -18.96 9.68 0.64
N LEU A 12 -18.74 10.69 -0.23
CA LEU A 12 -19.62 10.95 -1.39
C LEU A 12 -21.09 10.95 -0.95
N PHE A 13 -21.44 11.82 -0.03
CA PHE A 13 -22.75 11.83 0.65
C PHE A 13 -23.92 11.71 -0.33
N HIS A 14 -24.77 10.73 -0.13
CA HIS A 14 -25.87 10.41 -1.04
C HIS A 14 -27.16 10.09 -0.29
N LYS A 15 -28.26 9.89 -1.05
CA LYS A 15 -29.61 9.62 -0.51
C LYS A 15 -29.65 8.44 0.47
N GLY A 16 -28.78 7.43 0.29
CA GLY A 16 -28.66 6.29 1.21
C GLY A 16 -28.19 6.71 2.61
N HIS A 17 -27.18 7.58 2.68
CA HIS A 17 -26.70 8.16 3.94
C HIS A 17 -27.77 9.05 4.58
N TYR A 18 -28.43 9.90 3.79
CA TYR A 18 -29.54 10.73 4.26
C TYR A 18 -30.66 9.90 4.90
N ASN A 19 -31.10 8.84 4.21
CA ASN A 19 -32.15 7.94 4.71
C ASN A 19 -31.72 7.20 5.99
N LEU A 20 -30.47 6.73 6.06
CA LEU A 20 -29.91 6.09 7.25
C LEU A 20 -30.00 7.05 8.46
N LEU A 21 -29.51 8.27 8.32
CA LEU A 21 -29.53 9.27 9.40
C LEU A 21 -30.94 9.65 9.82
N ARG A 22 -31.86 9.85 8.84
CA ARG A 22 -33.27 10.11 9.12
C ARG A 22 -33.94 8.98 9.92
N ASN A 23 -33.70 7.75 9.49
CA ASN A 23 -34.27 6.56 10.13
C ASN A 23 -33.63 6.31 11.51
N ALA A 24 -32.32 6.56 11.66
CA ALA A 24 -31.64 6.52 12.95
C ALA A 24 -32.23 7.53 13.94
N LYS A 25 -32.46 8.78 13.48
CA LYS A 25 -33.08 9.80 14.31
C LYS A 25 -34.50 9.43 14.76
N ALA A 26 -35.25 8.72 13.93
CA ALA A 26 -36.61 8.26 14.27
C ALA A 26 -36.66 7.18 15.36
N LEU A 27 -35.53 6.58 15.74
CA LEU A 27 -35.45 5.55 16.79
C LEU A 27 -35.38 6.13 18.20
N GLY A 28 -35.07 7.43 18.34
CA GLY A 28 -34.96 8.07 19.64
C GLY A 28 -35.00 9.61 19.61
N ASP A 29 -34.83 10.18 20.78
CA ASP A 29 -34.93 11.64 20.96
C ASP A 29 -33.63 12.37 20.60
N TYR A 30 -32.49 11.72 20.77
CA TYR A 30 -31.15 12.28 20.59
C TYR A 30 -30.28 11.36 19.75
N LEU A 31 -29.74 11.84 18.63
CA LEU A 31 -28.90 11.09 17.72
C LEU A 31 -27.45 11.60 17.76
N ILE A 32 -26.54 10.70 18.10
CA ILE A 32 -25.10 10.90 17.97
C ILE A 32 -24.63 10.22 16.68
N VAL A 33 -23.87 10.95 15.87
CA VAL A 33 -23.30 10.41 14.61
C VAL A 33 -21.78 10.38 14.68
N GLY A 34 -21.20 9.19 14.68
CA GLY A 34 -19.76 9.00 14.57
C GLY A 34 -19.32 9.02 13.10
N VAL A 35 -18.54 10.04 12.72
CA VAL A 35 -17.90 10.11 11.40
C VAL A 35 -16.50 9.52 11.49
N THR A 36 -16.24 8.47 10.73
CA THR A 36 -14.94 7.78 10.78
C THR A 36 -13.83 8.66 10.24
N SER A 37 -12.73 8.80 10.97
CA SER A 37 -11.55 9.55 10.52
C SER A 37 -10.92 8.91 9.28
N SER A 38 -10.24 9.71 8.46
CA SER A 38 -9.60 9.19 7.24
C SER A 38 -8.48 8.19 7.55
N ASP A 39 -7.76 8.40 8.66
CA ASP A 39 -6.70 7.49 9.09
C ASP A 39 -7.28 6.17 9.61
N PHE A 40 -8.39 6.24 10.35
CA PHE A 40 -9.04 5.02 10.83
C PHE A 40 -9.74 4.26 9.70
N ASP A 41 -10.33 4.94 8.70
CA ASP A 41 -10.84 4.32 7.48
C ASP A 41 -9.73 3.54 6.74
N LYS A 42 -8.53 4.13 6.59
CA LYS A 42 -7.36 3.44 6.01
C LYS A 42 -6.94 2.24 6.85
N ASN A 43 -6.87 2.38 8.16
CA ASN A 43 -6.47 1.31 9.09
C ASN A 43 -7.42 0.11 9.07
N ARG A 44 -8.70 0.31 8.73
CA ARG A 44 -9.69 -0.76 8.59
C ARG A 44 -9.94 -1.21 7.14
N GLY A 45 -9.02 -0.84 6.21
CA GLY A 45 -9.03 -1.31 4.82
C GLY A 45 -9.94 -0.52 3.88
N LYS A 46 -10.48 0.65 4.28
CA LYS A 46 -11.26 1.52 3.41
C LYS A 46 -10.38 2.59 2.79
N LEU A 47 -9.77 2.28 1.66
CA LEU A 47 -8.66 3.06 1.09
C LEU A 47 -9.09 4.21 0.17
N ASN A 48 -10.35 4.29 -0.25
CA ASN A 48 -10.84 5.17 -1.32
C ASN A 48 -11.82 6.23 -0.85
N VAL A 49 -11.60 6.77 0.32
CA VAL A 49 -12.40 7.91 0.82
C VAL A 49 -11.96 9.16 0.04
N ARG A 50 -12.90 9.79 -0.69
CA ARG A 50 -12.64 10.96 -1.54
C ARG A 50 -12.82 12.28 -0.81
N ASP A 51 -13.90 12.38 0.01
CA ASP A 51 -14.21 13.60 0.73
C ASP A 51 -13.33 13.72 1.98
N SER A 52 -12.83 14.93 2.24
CA SER A 52 -12.12 15.20 3.48
C SER A 52 -13.00 14.92 4.71
N LEU A 53 -12.41 14.61 5.86
CA LEU A 53 -13.17 14.41 7.09
C LEU A 53 -14.11 15.61 7.38
N MET A 54 -13.61 16.83 7.19
CA MET A 54 -14.41 18.05 7.40
C MET A 54 -15.59 18.17 6.42
N THR A 55 -15.40 17.79 5.16
CA THR A 55 -16.48 17.75 4.15
C THR A 55 -17.54 16.74 4.55
N ARG A 56 -17.14 15.56 5.02
CA ARG A 56 -18.06 14.49 5.46
C ARG A 56 -18.84 14.88 6.71
N ILE A 57 -18.18 15.54 7.68
CA ILE A 57 -18.84 16.11 8.86
C ILE A 57 -19.89 17.15 8.44
N LYS A 58 -19.49 18.07 7.56
CA LYS A 58 -20.39 19.11 7.06
C LYS A 58 -21.64 18.55 6.37
N HIS A 59 -21.49 17.51 5.55
CA HIS A 59 -22.63 16.83 4.93
C HIS A 59 -23.58 16.20 5.96
N VAL A 60 -23.06 15.64 7.05
CA VAL A 60 -23.88 15.11 8.14
C VAL A 60 -24.60 16.25 8.87
N GLU A 61 -23.91 17.35 9.18
CA GLU A 61 -24.51 18.55 9.82
C GLU A 61 -25.65 19.13 9.00
N GLU A 62 -25.44 19.26 7.69
CA GLU A 62 -26.45 19.85 6.75
C GLU A 62 -27.73 19.02 6.67
N THR A 63 -27.75 17.76 7.09
CA THR A 63 -28.99 16.97 7.17
C THR A 63 -29.92 17.41 8.29
N GLY A 64 -29.39 18.04 9.34
CA GLY A 64 -30.11 18.45 10.52
C GLY A 64 -30.64 17.33 11.43
N PHE A 65 -30.23 16.06 11.17
CA PHE A 65 -30.67 14.89 11.97
C PHE A 65 -29.79 14.64 13.18
N ALA A 66 -28.48 14.92 13.07
CA ALA A 66 -27.52 14.70 14.15
C ALA A 66 -27.66 15.80 15.22
N ASP A 67 -27.87 15.41 16.47
CA ASP A 67 -27.82 16.32 17.61
C ASP A 67 -26.39 16.52 18.09
N GLU A 68 -25.53 15.51 17.90
CA GLU A 68 -24.10 15.56 18.19
C GLU A 68 -23.31 14.75 17.14
N ILE A 69 -22.14 15.27 16.74
CA ILE A 69 -21.24 14.59 15.82
C ILE A 69 -19.91 14.35 16.54
N ILE A 70 -19.45 13.10 16.48
CA ILE A 70 -18.16 12.68 17.05
C ILE A 70 -17.29 12.09 15.94
N ILE A 71 -15.98 12.00 16.18
CA ILE A 71 -15.04 11.38 15.24
C ILE A 71 -14.71 9.98 15.75
N GLU A 72 -14.79 8.98 14.87
CA GLU A 72 -14.35 7.62 15.14
C GLU A 72 -12.89 7.47 14.72
N GLU A 73 -12.00 7.12 15.66
CA GLU A 73 -10.55 7.12 15.47
C GLU A 73 -9.86 5.78 15.77
N TYR A 74 -10.50 4.84 16.50
CA TYR A 74 -9.86 3.60 16.93
C TYR A 74 -10.83 2.42 17.08
N PHE A 75 -10.26 1.20 17.03
CA PHE A 75 -11.02 -0.03 17.30
C PHE A 75 -11.47 -0.09 18.76
N GLY A 76 -12.74 -0.42 18.98
CA GLY A 76 -13.34 -0.48 20.32
C GLY A 76 -14.04 0.81 20.76
N GLN A 77 -13.82 1.93 20.08
CA GLN A 77 -14.43 3.22 20.42
C GLN A 77 -15.97 3.14 20.56
N LYS A 78 -16.64 2.31 19.78
CA LYS A 78 -18.09 2.11 19.88
C LYS A 78 -18.54 1.71 21.27
N ILE A 79 -17.79 0.81 21.94
CA ILE A 79 -18.09 0.41 23.33
C ILE A 79 -17.84 1.56 24.29
N ASP A 80 -16.72 2.28 24.10
CA ASP A 80 -16.37 3.42 24.97
C ASP A 80 -17.41 4.54 24.85
N ASP A 81 -17.85 4.85 23.63
CA ASP A 81 -18.85 5.88 23.38
C ASP A 81 -20.24 5.47 23.87
N ILE A 82 -20.64 4.19 23.71
CA ILE A 82 -21.91 3.68 24.25
C ILE A 82 -21.94 3.90 25.78
N LYS A 83 -20.86 3.58 26.47
CA LYS A 83 -20.74 3.78 27.92
C LYS A 83 -20.69 5.26 28.30
N LYS A 84 -19.87 6.05 27.59
CA LYS A 84 -19.63 7.47 27.86
C LYS A 84 -20.89 8.30 27.71
N TYR A 85 -21.65 8.05 26.65
CA TYR A 85 -22.85 8.83 26.32
C TYR A 85 -24.14 8.22 26.86
N TYR A 86 -24.08 7.06 27.50
CA TYR A 86 -25.24 6.30 27.99
C TYR A 86 -26.26 6.03 26.85
N ILE A 87 -25.78 5.34 25.82
CA ILE A 87 -26.54 5.03 24.61
C ILE A 87 -27.56 3.91 24.85
N ASP A 88 -28.82 4.17 24.46
CA ASP A 88 -29.89 3.18 24.52
C ASP A 88 -29.90 2.28 23.29
N ILE A 89 -29.63 2.84 22.09
CA ILE A 89 -29.67 2.14 20.81
C ILE A 89 -28.42 2.42 20.00
N PHE A 90 -27.74 1.35 19.56
CA PHE A 90 -26.82 1.38 18.44
C PHE A 90 -27.55 1.00 17.16
N THR A 91 -27.35 1.77 16.06
CA THR A 91 -27.93 1.42 14.76
C THR A 91 -26.92 1.49 13.63
N GLY A 92 -27.07 0.59 12.67
CA GLY A 92 -26.27 0.51 11.45
C GLY A 92 -27.09 0.01 10.28
N CYS A 93 -26.50 -0.02 9.08
CA CYS A 93 -27.14 -0.58 7.89
C CYS A 93 -27.24 -2.10 7.95
N SER A 94 -28.29 -2.66 7.36
CA SER A 94 -28.53 -4.12 7.29
C SER A 94 -27.40 -4.92 6.62
N ASP A 95 -26.57 -4.28 5.79
CA ASP A 95 -25.36 -4.89 5.20
C ASP A 95 -24.36 -5.40 6.27
N TRP A 96 -24.41 -4.83 7.46
CA TRP A 96 -23.56 -5.15 8.61
C TRP A 96 -24.25 -6.05 9.65
N LYS A 97 -25.38 -6.65 9.28
CA LYS A 97 -26.12 -7.53 10.20
C LYS A 97 -25.22 -8.66 10.72
N GLY A 98 -25.19 -8.81 12.04
CA GLY A 98 -24.31 -9.75 12.73
C GLY A 98 -22.93 -9.18 13.13
N HIS A 99 -22.42 -8.16 12.43
CA HIS A 99 -21.08 -7.61 12.69
C HIS A 99 -20.99 -6.81 13.99
N PHE A 100 -22.10 -6.25 14.43
CA PHE A 100 -22.18 -5.40 15.64
C PHE A 100 -22.98 -6.05 16.77
N ASP A 101 -23.34 -7.33 16.67
CA ASP A 101 -24.12 -8.04 17.66
C ASP A 101 -23.43 -8.10 19.03
N TYR A 102 -22.09 -8.01 19.06
CA TYR A 102 -21.31 -7.92 20.31
C TYR A 102 -21.64 -6.67 21.14
N LEU A 103 -22.23 -5.62 20.54
CA LEU A 103 -22.68 -4.43 21.25
C LEU A 103 -23.98 -4.63 22.03
N SER A 104 -24.69 -5.75 21.80
CA SER A 104 -25.93 -6.10 22.50
C SER A 104 -25.73 -6.31 24.02
N GLU A 105 -24.51 -6.52 24.47
CA GLU A 105 -24.17 -6.54 25.91
C GLU A 105 -24.26 -5.15 26.56
N TYR A 106 -24.26 -4.07 25.75
CA TYR A 106 -24.17 -2.69 26.24
C TYR A 106 -25.40 -1.83 25.88
N CYS A 107 -26.08 -2.10 24.77
CA CYS A 107 -27.26 -1.37 24.34
C CYS A 107 -28.10 -2.22 23.35
N GLU A 108 -29.29 -1.75 23.02
CA GLU A 108 -30.12 -2.36 21.95
C GLU A 108 -29.43 -2.17 20.59
N VAL A 109 -29.32 -3.22 19.76
CA VAL A 109 -28.73 -3.18 18.42
C VAL A 109 -29.82 -3.31 17.36
N ILE A 110 -30.02 -2.28 16.53
CA ILE A 110 -31.02 -2.26 15.48
C ILE A 110 -30.35 -2.08 14.13
N TYR A 111 -30.64 -2.94 13.17
CA TYR A 111 -30.17 -2.81 11.79
C TYR A 111 -31.26 -2.21 10.90
N LEU A 112 -30.94 -1.11 10.23
CA LEU A 112 -31.85 -0.42 9.33
C LEU A 112 -31.70 -0.93 7.89
N ASP A 113 -32.80 -1.06 7.18
CA ASP A 113 -32.79 -1.50 5.80
C ASP A 113 -32.01 -0.55 4.89
N ARG A 114 -31.22 -1.15 3.98
CA ARG A 114 -30.45 -0.40 2.98
C ARG A 114 -31.38 0.22 1.94
N THR A 115 -31.09 1.46 1.56
CA THR A 115 -31.72 2.09 0.38
C THR A 115 -31.20 1.40 -0.88
N LYS A 116 -32.08 0.72 -1.62
CA LYS A 116 -31.72 0.00 -2.86
C LYS A 116 -31.29 0.98 -3.96
N GLY A 117 -30.28 0.58 -4.74
CA GLY A 117 -29.89 1.24 -5.99
C GLY A 117 -29.00 2.47 -5.85
N ILE A 118 -28.43 2.76 -4.67
CA ILE A 118 -27.46 3.83 -4.48
C ILE A 118 -26.44 3.43 -3.42
N SER A 119 -25.15 3.42 -3.77
CA SER A 119 -24.05 3.28 -2.82
C SER A 119 -22.90 4.23 -3.19
N SER A 120 -22.06 4.58 -2.21
CA SER A 120 -20.84 5.34 -2.49
C SER A 120 -19.91 4.58 -3.48
N THR A 121 -20.01 3.26 -3.53
CA THR A 121 -19.31 2.42 -4.50
C THR A 121 -19.85 2.63 -5.92
N ASP A 122 -21.19 2.63 -6.09
CA ASP A 122 -21.80 2.88 -7.41
C ASP A 122 -21.49 4.30 -7.91
N ILE A 123 -21.45 5.30 -7.02
CA ILE A 123 -21.08 6.67 -7.38
C ILE A 123 -19.59 6.75 -7.75
N ARG A 124 -18.71 6.02 -7.06
CA ARG A 124 -17.28 5.93 -7.39
C ARG A 124 -17.05 5.29 -8.76
N ASN A 125 -17.81 4.27 -9.09
CA ASN A 125 -17.70 3.53 -10.35
C ASN A 125 -18.18 4.32 -11.59
N THR A 126 -18.86 5.46 -11.43
CA THR A 126 -19.20 6.34 -12.58
C THR A 126 -17.98 7.02 -13.21
N LYS A 127 -16.78 6.94 -12.60
CA LYS A 127 -15.49 7.40 -13.13
C LYS A 127 -14.41 6.38 -12.74
N SER A 128 -14.53 5.15 -13.20
CA SER A 128 -13.48 4.15 -13.03
C SER A 128 -12.33 4.39 -14.00
N ILE A 129 -11.12 4.13 -13.54
CA ILE A 129 -9.91 4.10 -14.36
C ILE A 129 -9.84 2.72 -15.01
N LYS A 130 -9.82 2.65 -16.32
CA LYS A 130 -9.58 1.42 -17.06
C LYS A 130 -8.10 1.09 -17.00
N LEU A 131 -7.76 0.09 -16.21
CA LEU A 131 -6.39 -0.39 -16.05
C LEU A 131 -6.19 -1.63 -16.91
N GLY A 132 -5.27 -1.55 -17.88
CA GLY A 132 -4.81 -2.69 -18.66
C GLY A 132 -3.64 -3.40 -17.97
N LEU A 133 -3.57 -4.69 -18.16
CA LEU A 133 -2.46 -5.52 -17.70
C LEU A 133 -1.48 -5.73 -18.84
N TRP A 134 -0.20 -5.48 -18.61
CA TRP A 134 0.86 -5.79 -19.56
C TRP A 134 1.77 -6.85 -18.98
N GLY A 135 1.69 -8.06 -19.52
CA GLY A 135 2.36 -9.24 -19.00
C GLY A 135 1.53 -10.03 -18.00
N PHE A 136 1.81 -11.32 -17.92
CA PHE A 136 1.09 -12.24 -17.06
C PHE A 136 2.04 -13.13 -16.24
N SER A 137 1.76 -13.21 -14.94
CA SER A 137 2.47 -14.07 -13.99
C SER A 137 1.63 -14.24 -12.71
N ASP A 138 2.12 -15.02 -11.73
CA ASP A 138 1.44 -15.22 -10.45
C ASP A 138 1.13 -13.90 -9.71
N ILE A 139 1.93 -12.85 -9.90
CA ILE A 139 1.65 -11.55 -9.27
C ILE A 139 0.48 -10.85 -9.96
N THR A 140 0.30 -11.06 -11.26
CA THR A 140 -0.83 -10.48 -12.02
C THR A 140 -2.16 -11.01 -11.51
N THR A 141 -2.27 -12.31 -11.23
CA THR A 141 -3.50 -12.90 -10.66
C THR A 141 -3.81 -12.35 -9.27
N ARG A 142 -2.79 -12.23 -8.42
CA ARG A 142 -2.95 -11.61 -7.09
C ARG A 142 -3.33 -10.14 -7.18
N PHE A 143 -2.79 -9.42 -8.15
CA PHE A 143 -3.13 -8.02 -8.40
C PHE A 143 -4.61 -7.87 -8.77
N ILE A 144 -5.13 -8.72 -9.66
CA ILE A 144 -6.54 -8.74 -10.02
C ILE A 144 -7.42 -9.04 -8.80
N ASP A 145 -7.04 -10.04 -7.98
CA ASP A 145 -7.80 -10.39 -6.79
C ASP A 145 -7.81 -9.25 -5.75
N GLU A 146 -6.69 -8.58 -5.55
CA GLU A 146 -6.58 -7.45 -4.64
C GLU A 146 -7.30 -6.20 -5.17
N SER A 147 -7.36 -6.01 -6.50
CA SER A 147 -8.07 -4.88 -7.12
C SER A 147 -9.57 -4.88 -6.82
N LYS A 148 -10.17 -6.06 -6.61
CA LYS A 148 -11.59 -6.23 -6.24
C LYS A 148 -11.95 -5.50 -4.93
N PHE A 149 -10.95 -5.22 -4.08
CA PHE A 149 -11.11 -4.47 -2.83
C PHE A 149 -10.83 -2.96 -2.99
N VAL A 150 -10.50 -2.52 -4.20
CA VAL A 150 -10.21 -1.11 -4.50
C VAL A 150 -11.28 -0.57 -5.44
N SER A 151 -11.93 0.54 -5.07
CA SER A 151 -12.95 1.16 -5.92
C SER A 151 -12.33 2.15 -6.91
N GLY A 152 -13.00 2.34 -8.06
CA GLY A 152 -12.57 3.30 -9.08
C GLY A 152 -11.55 2.75 -10.05
N ILE A 153 -11.47 1.43 -10.17
CA ILE A 153 -10.63 0.70 -11.12
C ILE A 153 -11.47 -0.38 -11.80
N ASP A 154 -11.29 -0.54 -13.11
CA ASP A 154 -11.80 -1.63 -13.93
C ASP A 154 -10.65 -2.27 -14.65
N ILE A 155 -10.55 -3.60 -14.60
CA ILE A 155 -9.52 -4.39 -15.27
C ILE A 155 -10.23 -5.32 -16.23
N GLU A 156 -10.20 -4.99 -17.52
CA GLU A 156 -10.89 -5.74 -18.57
C GLU A 156 -9.94 -6.27 -19.64
N TYR A 157 -8.75 -5.64 -19.79
CA TYR A 157 -7.86 -5.89 -20.92
C TYR A 157 -6.48 -6.35 -20.47
N ILE A 158 -5.93 -7.31 -21.20
CA ILE A 158 -4.57 -7.78 -21.04
C ILE A 158 -3.83 -7.83 -22.38
N TYR A 159 -2.59 -7.30 -22.38
CA TYR A 159 -1.62 -7.48 -23.43
C TYR A 159 -0.47 -8.34 -22.92
N SER A 160 -0.15 -9.44 -23.60
CA SER A 160 0.96 -10.31 -23.22
C SER A 160 1.64 -10.87 -24.45
N ASP A 161 2.95 -11.08 -24.36
CA ASP A 161 3.70 -11.74 -25.42
C ASP A 161 3.19 -13.20 -25.62
N SER A 162 3.27 -13.70 -26.83
CA SER A 162 2.82 -15.05 -27.21
C SER A 162 3.54 -16.18 -26.42
N SER A 163 4.61 -15.85 -25.70
CA SER A 163 5.36 -16.79 -24.86
C SER A 163 4.76 -17.00 -23.45
N ASP A 164 3.77 -16.19 -23.06
CA ASP A 164 3.16 -16.29 -21.74
C ASP A 164 2.13 -17.44 -21.69
N THR A 165 2.07 -18.12 -20.54
CA THR A 165 1.17 -19.28 -20.32
C THR A 165 -0.30 -18.85 -20.07
N LEU A 166 -0.73 -17.78 -20.71
CA LEU A 166 -2.09 -17.26 -20.58
C LEU A 166 -3.04 -18.07 -21.48
N ASP A 167 -3.79 -18.98 -20.86
CA ASP A 167 -4.77 -19.80 -21.58
C ASP A 167 -6.18 -19.20 -21.54
N SER A 168 -7.07 -19.74 -22.40
CA SER A 168 -8.46 -19.28 -22.48
C SER A 168 -9.24 -19.52 -21.18
N SER A 169 -8.83 -20.45 -20.33
CA SER A 169 -9.50 -20.71 -19.06
C SER A 169 -9.20 -19.63 -18.05
N THR A 170 -7.97 -19.17 -17.98
CA THR A 170 -7.56 -18.04 -17.14
C THR A 170 -8.21 -16.73 -17.58
N LEU A 171 -8.28 -16.47 -18.88
CA LEU A 171 -8.98 -15.29 -19.40
C LEU A 171 -10.47 -15.29 -18.99
N ALA A 172 -11.14 -16.45 -19.09
CA ALA A 172 -12.52 -16.58 -18.69
C ALA A 172 -12.73 -16.49 -17.16
N GLU A 173 -11.79 -17.01 -16.37
CA GLU A 173 -11.84 -16.95 -14.90
C GLU A 173 -11.81 -15.51 -14.37
N TYR A 174 -10.99 -14.66 -15.01
CA TYR A 174 -10.81 -13.27 -14.59
C TYR A 174 -11.59 -12.27 -15.44
N ASP A 175 -12.43 -12.74 -16.37
CA ASP A 175 -13.22 -11.91 -17.32
C ASP A 175 -12.35 -10.90 -18.10
N LEU A 176 -11.20 -11.38 -18.63
CA LEU A 176 -10.23 -10.59 -19.34
C LEU A 176 -10.32 -10.78 -20.85
N GLU A 177 -10.27 -9.70 -21.57
CA GLU A 177 -10.09 -9.68 -23.03
C GLU A 177 -8.63 -9.47 -23.39
N ARG A 178 -8.03 -10.44 -24.11
CA ARG A 178 -6.68 -10.32 -24.63
C ARG A 178 -6.66 -9.43 -25.87
N LYS A 179 -5.79 -8.44 -25.87
CA LYS A 179 -5.46 -7.65 -27.06
C LYS A 179 -4.15 -8.16 -27.66
N ASP A 180 -4.17 -8.51 -28.93
CA ASP A 180 -2.99 -8.95 -29.67
C ASP A 180 -2.26 -7.77 -30.33
N ASP A 181 -2.96 -6.68 -30.59
CA ASP A 181 -2.40 -5.42 -31.09
C ASP A 181 -2.20 -4.42 -29.95
N ILE A 182 -0.99 -3.86 -29.87
CA ILE A 182 -0.61 -2.95 -28.79
C ILE A 182 -1.30 -1.57 -28.89
N GLU A 183 -1.59 -1.11 -30.10
CA GLU A 183 -2.29 0.15 -30.30
C GLU A 183 -3.76 0.03 -29.87
N GLU A 184 -4.42 -1.08 -30.21
CA GLU A 184 -5.79 -1.38 -29.73
C GLU A 184 -5.81 -1.51 -28.21
N PHE A 185 -4.77 -2.11 -27.60
CA PHE A 185 -4.65 -2.19 -26.16
C PHE A 185 -4.58 -0.79 -25.54
N TYR A 186 -3.72 0.09 -26.05
CA TYR A 186 -3.62 1.45 -25.52
C TYR A 186 -4.90 2.27 -25.73
N GLU A 187 -5.61 2.10 -26.83
CA GLU A 187 -6.89 2.79 -27.05
C GLU A 187 -7.96 2.37 -26.04
N SER A 188 -7.87 1.15 -25.49
CA SER A 188 -8.86 0.56 -24.59
C SER A 188 -8.66 0.94 -23.11
N VAL A 189 -7.51 1.51 -22.71
CA VAL A 189 -7.13 1.70 -21.31
C VAL A 189 -6.70 3.15 -20.98
N ASP A 190 -6.83 3.55 -19.72
CA ASP A 190 -6.36 4.83 -19.19
C ASP A 190 -4.98 4.68 -18.52
N ALA A 191 -4.72 3.53 -17.94
CA ALA A 191 -3.53 3.20 -17.19
C ALA A 191 -3.07 1.77 -17.48
N VAL A 192 -1.81 1.46 -17.18
CA VAL A 192 -1.22 0.15 -17.42
C VAL A 192 -0.47 -0.33 -16.16
N TYR A 193 -0.74 -1.56 -15.72
CA TYR A 193 0.10 -2.29 -14.78
C TYR A 193 1.06 -3.18 -15.56
N ILE A 194 2.37 -2.94 -15.41
CA ILE A 194 3.42 -3.59 -16.19
C ILE A 194 4.11 -4.64 -15.33
N VAL A 195 4.06 -5.90 -15.80
CA VAL A 195 4.74 -7.06 -15.22
C VAL A 195 5.61 -7.68 -16.30
N GLU A 196 6.82 -7.19 -16.42
CA GLU A 196 7.74 -7.57 -17.48
C GLU A 196 9.10 -8.00 -16.95
N LYS A 197 9.80 -8.83 -17.75
CA LYS A 197 11.19 -9.20 -17.45
C LYS A 197 12.08 -7.95 -17.48
N PRO A 198 13.15 -7.90 -16.66
CA PRO A 198 13.99 -6.71 -16.53
C PRO A 198 14.47 -6.11 -17.84
N GLN A 199 14.85 -6.94 -18.82
CA GLN A 199 15.33 -6.49 -20.13
C GLN A 199 14.27 -5.76 -20.96
N ASN A 200 12.99 -5.98 -20.69
CA ASN A 200 11.86 -5.40 -21.43
C ASN A 200 11.22 -4.23 -20.70
N GLN A 201 11.42 -4.11 -19.37
CA GLN A 201 10.75 -3.12 -18.52
C GLN A 201 10.88 -1.70 -19.06
N TYR A 202 12.10 -1.26 -19.39
CA TYR A 202 12.34 0.08 -19.89
C TYR A 202 11.48 0.39 -21.14
N ASN A 203 11.51 -0.51 -22.11
CA ASN A 203 10.76 -0.31 -23.36
C ASN A 203 9.24 -0.30 -23.13
N ALA A 204 8.73 -1.21 -22.31
CA ALA A 204 7.30 -1.27 -21.97
C ALA A 204 6.83 0.00 -21.25
N ILE A 205 7.60 0.50 -20.29
CA ILE A 205 7.30 1.74 -19.58
C ILE A 205 7.29 2.93 -20.52
N MET A 206 8.34 3.05 -21.36
CA MET A 206 8.47 4.17 -22.30
C MET A 206 7.33 4.17 -23.32
N GLN A 207 6.96 3.01 -23.88
CA GLN A 207 5.86 2.91 -24.82
C GLN A 207 4.53 3.34 -24.19
N ALA A 208 4.20 2.86 -23.00
CA ALA A 208 2.97 3.25 -22.29
C ALA A 208 2.93 4.76 -22.03
N LEU A 209 4.05 5.35 -21.58
CA LEU A 209 4.14 6.79 -21.34
C LEU A 209 4.06 7.62 -22.65
N MET A 210 4.63 7.14 -23.77
CA MET A 210 4.49 7.78 -25.09
C MET A 210 3.02 7.82 -25.56
N HIS A 211 2.25 6.76 -25.25
CA HIS A 211 0.80 6.70 -25.49
C HIS A 211 -0.02 7.43 -24.43
N LYS A 212 0.64 8.23 -23.56
CA LYS A 212 0.02 9.03 -22.50
C LYS A 212 -0.81 8.19 -21.51
N LYS A 213 -0.35 6.97 -21.22
CA LYS A 213 -0.97 6.12 -20.20
C LYS A 213 -0.26 6.30 -18.86
N HIS A 214 -1.03 6.29 -17.79
CA HIS A 214 -0.48 6.21 -16.44
C HIS A 214 0.15 4.82 -16.24
N VAL A 215 1.26 4.74 -15.52
CA VAL A 215 2.03 3.49 -15.38
C VAL A 215 2.25 3.15 -13.91
N LEU A 216 1.83 1.96 -13.54
CA LEU A 216 2.28 1.25 -12.35
C LEU A 216 3.12 0.06 -12.82
N VAL A 217 4.37 -0.03 -12.40
CA VAL A 217 5.26 -1.12 -12.79
C VAL A 217 5.62 -1.97 -11.59
N GLU A 218 5.49 -3.30 -11.74
CA GLU A 218 5.87 -4.25 -10.69
C GLU A 218 7.36 -4.18 -10.38
N PHE A 219 7.68 -4.17 -9.08
CA PHE A 219 9.08 -4.18 -8.64
C PHE A 219 9.73 -5.57 -8.81
N PRO A 220 11.06 -5.68 -8.88
CA PRO A 220 12.02 -4.57 -8.92
C PRO A 220 12.12 -3.93 -10.30
N ILE A 221 12.30 -2.60 -10.33
CA ILE A 221 12.63 -1.91 -11.57
C ILE A 221 14.13 -1.98 -11.77
N LEU A 222 14.56 -2.78 -12.75
CA LEU A 222 15.98 -3.00 -13.06
C LEU A 222 16.40 -2.21 -14.31
N VAL A 223 16.49 -0.91 -14.18
CA VAL A 223 16.91 0.03 -15.22
C VAL A 223 18.16 0.80 -14.80
N THR A 224 18.85 1.43 -15.75
CA THR A 224 19.99 2.28 -15.46
C THR A 224 19.55 3.64 -14.88
N ASN A 225 20.50 4.37 -14.27
CA ASN A 225 20.26 5.71 -13.76
C ASN A 225 19.83 6.71 -14.88
N SER A 226 20.28 6.52 -16.13
CA SER A 226 19.82 7.32 -17.26
C SER A 226 18.38 7.01 -17.59
N GLN A 227 18.06 5.72 -17.73
CA GLN A 227 16.72 5.25 -18.10
C GLN A 227 15.65 5.69 -17.11
N ILE A 228 15.91 5.64 -15.79
CA ILE A 228 14.90 6.11 -14.82
C ILE A 228 14.67 7.62 -14.91
N ASN A 229 15.70 8.39 -15.22
CA ASN A 229 15.53 9.83 -15.46
C ASN A 229 14.66 10.09 -16.69
N GLU A 230 14.92 9.40 -17.80
CA GLU A 230 14.14 9.49 -19.04
C GLU A 230 12.67 9.10 -18.83
N ILE A 231 12.41 8.01 -18.07
CA ILE A 231 11.06 7.57 -17.69
C ILE A 231 10.32 8.69 -16.94
N ILE A 232 10.95 9.24 -15.89
CA ILE A 232 10.32 10.24 -15.04
C ILE A 232 10.12 11.56 -15.80
N GLU A 233 11.08 11.99 -16.62
CA GLU A 233 10.94 13.17 -17.47
C GLU A 233 9.79 13.03 -18.47
N LEU A 234 9.68 11.88 -19.12
CA LEU A 234 8.60 11.60 -20.07
C LEU A 234 7.23 11.54 -19.36
N ALA A 235 7.15 10.91 -18.16
CA ALA A 235 5.93 10.88 -17.38
C ALA A 235 5.44 12.30 -17.02
N ILE A 236 6.36 13.17 -16.55
CA ILE A 236 6.04 14.57 -16.25
C ILE A 236 5.61 15.33 -17.50
N GLN A 237 6.35 15.18 -18.61
CA GLN A 237 6.06 15.85 -19.88
C GLN A 237 4.66 15.48 -20.41
N ASN A 238 4.28 14.22 -20.30
CA ASN A 238 3.00 13.73 -20.77
C ASN A 238 1.87 13.81 -19.72
N GLN A 239 2.14 14.38 -18.54
CA GLN A 239 1.21 14.49 -17.41
C GLN A 239 0.69 13.12 -16.97
N CYS A 240 1.53 12.09 -17.05
CA CYS A 240 1.23 10.74 -16.63
C CYS A 240 1.72 10.50 -15.20
N ILE A 241 0.98 9.73 -14.45
CA ILE A 241 1.45 9.18 -13.18
C ILE A 241 2.36 7.99 -13.50
N PHE A 242 3.54 7.97 -12.91
CA PHE A 242 4.47 6.84 -12.91
C PHE A 242 4.73 6.43 -11.46
N MET A 243 4.52 5.15 -11.15
CA MET A 243 4.74 4.57 -9.82
C MET A 243 5.42 3.21 -9.92
N GLU A 244 6.29 2.93 -8.97
CA GLU A 244 6.84 1.58 -8.73
C GLU A 244 5.96 0.82 -7.74
N GLY A 245 5.62 -0.43 -8.06
CA GLY A 245 4.82 -1.32 -7.23
C GLY A 245 5.59 -1.91 -6.04
N LEU A 246 6.38 -1.11 -5.34
CA LEU A 246 7.07 -1.50 -4.12
C LEU A 246 6.10 -1.38 -2.92
N LYS A 247 5.19 -2.32 -2.82
CA LYS A 247 3.98 -2.31 -1.97
C LYS A 247 4.19 -1.88 -0.52
N THR A 248 5.32 -2.21 0.10
CA THR A 248 5.64 -1.81 1.48
C THR A 248 5.60 -0.29 1.67
N ALA A 249 6.02 0.49 0.65
CA ALA A 249 6.01 1.94 0.70
C ALA A 249 4.60 2.53 0.91
N TYR A 250 3.58 1.82 0.48
CA TYR A 250 2.19 2.29 0.49
C TYR A 250 1.40 1.80 1.70
N THR A 251 1.97 0.90 2.52
CA THR A 251 1.25 0.33 3.67
C THR A 251 1.13 1.32 4.83
N PRO A 252 -0.04 1.40 5.50
CA PRO A 252 -0.26 2.35 6.60
C PRO A 252 0.73 2.18 7.76
N ALA A 253 1.02 0.92 8.13
CA ALA A 253 1.91 0.63 9.26
C ALA A 253 3.35 1.07 9.01
N PHE A 254 3.90 0.81 7.81
CA PHE A 254 5.25 1.25 7.45
C PHE A 254 5.35 2.78 7.41
N ASN A 255 4.35 3.46 6.85
CA ASN A 255 4.30 4.93 6.85
C ASN A 255 4.22 5.52 8.26
N LYS A 256 3.43 4.89 9.15
CA LYS A 256 3.39 5.29 10.56
C LYS A 256 4.72 5.07 11.27
N LEU A 257 5.38 3.93 11.00
CA LEU A 257 6.72 3.64 11.50
C LEU A 257 7.72 4.73 11.10
N VAL A 258 7.79 5.06 9.81
CA VAL A 258 8.69 6.11 9.28
C VAL A 258 8.41 7.46 9.95
N THR A 259 7.13 7.86 10.03
CA THR A 259 6.72 9.10 10.69
C THR A 259 7.08 9.09 12.17
N THR A 260 6.88 7.97 12.87
CA THR A 260 7.23 7.80 14.28
C THR A 260 8.74 7.89 14.50
N ALA A 261 9.55 7.22 13.67
CA ALA A 261 11.01 7.29 13.74
C ALA A 261 11.51 8.74 13.56
N LYS A 262 10.98 9.45 12.57
CA LYS A 262 11.34 10.84 12.24
C LYS A 262 10.76 11.89 13.19
N SER A 263 9.84 11.54 14.07
CA SER A 263 9.28 12.48 15.06
C SER A 263 10.25 12.89 16.17
N GLY A 264 11.43 12.27 16.22
CA GLY A 264 12.42 12.46 17.28
C GLY A 264 12.14 11.68 18.56
N ILE A 265 11.14 10.82 18.58
CA ILE A 265 10.78 10.00 19.77
C ILE A 265 11.92 9.06 20.18
N ILE A 266 12.68 8.55 19.21
CA ILE A 266 13.88 7.72 19.46
C ILE A 266 15.18 8.54 19.40
N GLY A 267 15.10 9.87 19.33
CA GLY A 267 16.25 10.77 19.14
C GLY A 267 16.74 10.79 17.69
N ASN A 268 18.05 10.97 17.50
CA ASN A 268 18.69 10.89 16.18
C ASN A 268 18.81 9.42 15.76
N ILE A 269 18.46 9.11 14.52
CA ILE A 269 18.61 7.75 13.99
C ILE A 269 20.09 7.50 13.69
N LEU A 270 20.65 6.48 14.34
CA LEU A 270 22.06 6.11 14.21
C LEU A 270 22.28 4.87 13.35
N ASN A 271 21.33 3.91 13.39
CA ASN A 271 21.44 2.66 12.64
C ASN A 271 20.06 2.19 12.16
N VAL A 272 20.04 1.62 10.94
CA VAL A 272 18.87 0.93 10.39
C VAL A 272 19.30 -0.45 9.92
N GLU A 273 18.73 -1.50 10.47
CA GLU A 273 18.91 -2.88 10.02
C GLU A 273 17.62 -3.42 9.43
N ALA A 274 17.65 -3.78 8.13
CA ALA A 274 16.48 -4.27 7.40
C ALA A 274 16.84 -5.56 6.64
N ASN A 275 16.41 -6.72 7.16
CA ASN A 275 16.78 -8.01 6.61
C ASN A 275 15.63 -8.65 5.81
N PHE A 276 15.95 -9.23 4.65
CA PHE A 276 15.01 -10.00 3.87
C PHE A 276 15.68 -11.28 3.34
N THR A 277 15.42 -12.39 3.98
CA THR A 277 16.01 -13.68 3.63
C THR A 277 14.93 -14.75 3.50
N GLN A 278 15.14 -15.65 2.55
CA GLN A 278 14.27 -16.80 2.33
C GLN A 278 15.07 -17.99 1.78
N ILE A 279 14.58 -19.19 2.06
CA ILE A 279 15.10 -20.42 1.46
C ILE A 279 14.14 -20.82 0.35
N LEU A 280 14.56 -20.64 -0.89
CA LEU A 280 13.78 -21.00 -2.06
C LEU A 280 14.20 -22.38 -2.57
N GLY A 281 13.26 -23.15 -3.10
CA GLY A 281 13.56 -24.37 -3.81
C GLY A 281 14.44 -24.09 -5.05
N LYS A 282 15.29 -25.03 -5.43
CA LYS A 282 16.24 -24.85 -6.55
C LYS A 282 15.59 -24.36 -7.84
N GLN A 283 14.38 -24.82 -8.14
CA GLN A 283 13.66 -24.40 -9.34
C GLN A 283 13.34 -22.90 -9.31
N ILE A 284 12.87 -22.38 -8.17
CA ILE A 284 12.55 -20.96 -7.99
C ILE A 284 13.83 -20.12 -7.94
N GLN A 285 14.90 -20.62 -7.29
CA GLN A 285 16.20 -19.97 -7.32
C GLN A 285 16.69 -19.78 -8.76
N ASN A 286 16.61 -20.82 -9.58
CA ASN A 286 17.01 -20.74 -10.99
C ASN A 286 16.18 -19.72 -11.77
N GLN A 287 14.86 -19.62 -11.52
CA GLN A 287 14.00 -18.62 -12.16
C GLN A 287 14.41 -17.20 -11.76
N ILE A 288 14.59 -16.93 -10.46
CA ILE A 288 15.04 -15.62 -9.96
C ILE A 288 16.41 -15.26 -10.54
N GLN A 289 17.35 -16.21 -10.59
CA GLN A 289 18.68 -16.01 -11.14
C GLN A 289 18.64 -15.67 -12.63
N LEU A 290 17.80 -16.35 -13.39
CA LEU A 290 17.65 -16.11 -14.82
C LEU A 290 16.96 -14.78 -15.14
N VAL A 291 16.00 -14.38 -14.30
CA VAL A 291 15.17 -13.20 -14.53
C VAL A 291 15.74 -11.96 -13.85
N ASN A 292 16.08 -12.04 -12.57
CA ASN A 292 16.45 -10.89 -11.75
C ASN A 292 17.96 -10.81 -11.41
N GLY A 293 18.76 -11.80 -11.76
CA GLY A 293 20.22 -11.74 -11.60
C GLY A 293 20.72 -11.87 -10.15
N GLY A 294 19.94 -12.46 -9.21
CA GLY A 294 20.40 -12.80 -7.86
C GLY A 294 19.64 -12.12 -6.71
N SER A 295 20.15 -12.32 -5.48
CA SER A 295 19.46 -11.90 -4.26
C SER A 295 19.37 -10.38 -4.10
N VAL A 296 20.37 -9.62 -4.54
CA VAL A 296 20.36 -8.16 -4.46
C VAL A 296 19.27 -7.60 -5.36
N ASN A 297 19.28 -7.94 -6.62
CA ASN A 297 18.30 -7.42 -7.58
C ASN A 297 16.87 -7.85 -7.23
N ALA A 298 16.69 -9.06 -6.69
CA ALA A 298 15.37 -9.57 -6.34
C ALA A 298 14.79 -8.97 -5.04
N LEU A 299 15.64 -8.65 -4.05
CA LEU A 299 15.17 -8.40 -2.68
C LEU A 299 15.63 -7.07 -2.06
N ALA A 300 16.75 -6.49 -2.53
CA ALA A 300 17.36 -5.36 -1.84
C ALA A 300 16.54 -4.06 -1.92
N SER A 301 15.63 -3.92 -2.89
CA SER A 301 14.74 -2.75 -2.99
C SER A 301 13.94 -2.51 -1.71
N TYR A 302 13.53 -3.55 -0.99
CA TYR A 302 12.88 -3.42 0.31
C TYR A 302 13.78 -2.75 1.35
N SER A 303 15.01 -3.24 1.50
CA SER A 303 15.98 -2.66 2.44
C SER A 303 16.38 -1.24 2.04
N PHE A 304 16.55 -1.00 0.74
CA PHE A 304 16.88 0.33 0.22
C PHE A 304 15.73 1.32 0.42
N LEU A 305 14.49 0.85 0.32
CA LEU A 305 13.32 1.65 0.71
C LEU A 305 13.43 2.09 2.18
N ALA A 306 13.74 1.16 3.10
CA ALA A 306 13.90 1.49 4.51
C ALA A 306 15.03 2.50 4.73
N PHE A 307 16.18 2.35 4.07
CA PHE A 307 17.30 3.29 4.17
C PHE A 307 16.93 4.67 3.64
N VAL A 308 16.36 4.75 2.45
CA VAL A 308 15.94 6.01 1.82
C VAL A 308 14.90 6.73 2.68
N LYS A 309 13.91 5.99 3.18
CA LYS A 309 12.85 6.54 4.03
C LYS A 309 13.35 7.02 5.40
N LEU A 310 14.27 6.32 6.02
CA LEU A 310 14.70 6.57 7.40
C LEU A 310 15.99 7.40 7.48
N LEU A 311 16.95 7.18 6.58
CA LEU A 311 18.26 7.81 6.61
C LEU A 311 18.44 8.92 5.56
N GLY A 312 17.56 8.96 4.53
CA GLY A 312 17.59 9.97 3.47
C GLY A 312 18.30 9.52 2.20
N LEU A 313 18.52 10.48 1.30
CA LEU A 313 19.03 10.22 -0.05
C LEU A 313 20.55 10.30 -0.16
N ASP A 314 21.21 11.01 0.77
CA ASP A 314 22.63 11.45 0.67
C ASP A 314 23.57 10.48 1.39
N TYR A 315 23.74 9.27 0.83
CA TYR A 315 24.70 8.30 1.38
C TYR A 315 26.16 8.67 0.99
N LYS A 316 27.12 8.24 1.82
CA LYS A 316 28.56 8.46 1.62
C LYS A 316 29.24 7.29 0.91
N SER A 317 28.94 6.07 1.33
CA SER A 317 29.50 4.85 0.73
C SER A 317 28.55 3.67 0.85
N ILE A 318 28.71 2.70 -0.04
CA ILE A 318 27.98 1.43 0.01
C ILE A 318 28.96 0.31 -0.31
N GLN A 319 28.83 -0.84 0.39
CA GLN A 319 29.63 -2.03 0.18
C GLN A 319 28.77 -3.28 0.30
N PHE A 320 29.05 -4.26 -0.54
CA PHE A 320 28.35 -5.53 -0.63
C PHE A 320 29.29 -6.68 -0.32
N PHE A 321 28.91 -7.58 0.59
CA PHE A 321 29.61 -8.81 0.91
C PHE A 321 28.77 -9.96 0.40
N SER A 322 29.19 -10.60 -0.70
CA SER A 322 28.34 -11.52 -1.44
C SER A 322 28.96 -12.92 -1.55
N ARG A 323 28.11 -13.92 -1.29
CA ARG A 323 28.38 -15.30 -1.67
C ARG A 323 27.75 -15.57 -3.04
N MET A 324 28.56 -16.06 -3.95
CA MET A 324 28.14 -16.39 -5.32
C MET A 324 27.87 -17.88 -5.46
N ASN A 325 26.98 -18.26 -6.36
CA ASN A 325 26.84 -19.63 -6.84
C ASN A 325 27.90 -19.95 -7.94
N GLU A 326 27.82 -21.13 -8.51
CA GLU A 326 28.72 -21.58 -9.58
C GLU A 326 28.63 -20.70 -10.84
N GLU A 327 27.49 -20.11 -11.11
CA GLU A 327 27.23 -19.22 -12.25
C GLU A 327 27.60 -17.74 -11.97
N GLN A 328 28.29 -17.47 -10.84
CA GLN A 328 28.68 -16.12 -10.40
C GLN A 328 27.51 -15.17 -10.13
N ILE A 329 26.36 -15.72 -9.74
CA ILE A 329 25.18 -14.97 -9.32
C ILE A 329 25.11 -14.99 -7.79
N ASP A 330 24.79 -13.84 -7.18
CA ASP A 330 24.71 -13.73 -5.72
C ASP A 330 23.47 -14.44 -5.19
N ILE A 331 23.70 -15.31 -4.21
CA ILE A 331 22.65 -16.06 -3.50
C ILE A 331 22.46 -15.58 -2.07
N PHE A 332 23.45 -14.87 -1.56
CA PHE A 332 23.46 -14.21 -0.26
C PHE A 332 24.30 -12.96 -0.33
N THR A 333 23.79 -11.85 0.14
CA THR A 333 24.54 -10.59 0.19
C THR A 333 24.22 -9.83 1.49
N LYS A 334 25.28 -9.41 2.20
CA LYS A 334 25.19 -8.43 3.26
C LYS A 334 25.57 -7.06 2.69
N VAL A 335 24.76 -6.05 2.96
CA VAL A 335 24.94 -4.67 2.50
C VAL A 335 25.28 -3.80 3.70
N LEU A 336 26.29 -2.95 3.56
CA LEU A 336 26.59 -1.86 4.49
C LEU A 336 26.57 -0.53 3.73
N ILE A 337 25.82 0.43 4.22
CA ILE A 337 25.72 1.79 3.65
C ILE A 337 25.97 2.81 4.74
N THR A 338 26.81 3.81 4.46
CA THR A 338 27.13 4.85 5.42
C THR A 338 26.57 6.21 4.99
N TYR A 339 26.08 6.93 5.96
CA TYR A 339 25.63 8.31 5.87
C TYR A 339 26.55 9.18 6.71
N GLU A 340 26.28 10.47 6.84
CA GLU A 340 27.14 11.38 7.62
C GLU A 340 27.19 10.99 9.11
N ASN A 341 26.03 10.68 9.72
CA ASN A 341 25.92 10.39 11.13
C ASN A 341 25.19 9.06 11.41
N SER A 342 25.02 8.22 10.40
CA SER A 342 24.26 6.98 10.55
C SER A 342 24.75 5.89 9.59
N ILE A 343 24.34 4.66 9.86
CA ILE A 343 24.66 3.49 9.07
C ILE A 343 23.41 2.70 8.77
N GLY A 344 23.31 2.12 7.57
CA GLY A 344 22.34 1.12 7.19
C GLY A 344 23.01 -0.23 6.99
N ALA A 345 22.37 -1.29 7.48
CA ALA A 345 22.80 -2.66 7.26
C ALA A 345 21.64 -3.53 6.77
N SER A 346 21.92 -4.42 5.82
CA SER A 346 20.91 -5.35 5.32
C SER A 346 21.54 -6.70 5.03
N MET A 347 20.74 -7.74 5.13
CA MET A 347 21.04 -9.07 4.63
C MET A 347 19.92 -9.50 3.70
N VAL A 348 20.25 -9.78 2.44
CA VAL A 348 19.35 -10.35 1.44
C VAL A 348 19.86 -11.70 1.00
N ALA A 349 18.98 -12.70 0.95
CA ALA A 349 19.37 -14.06 0.56
C ALA A 349 18.19 -14.84 -0.01
N ILE A 350 18.49 -15.73 -0.96
CA ILE A 350 17.54 -16.66 -1.56
C ILE A 350 17.84 -18.14 -1.19
N ASP A 351 18.91 -18.36 -0.43
CA ASP A 351 19.36 -19.69 0.02
C ASP A 351 19.70 -19.75 1.53
N ALA A 352 19.44 -18.68 2.26
CA ALA A 352 19.62 -18.62 3.70
C ALA A 352 18.38 -18.02 4.37
N LYS A 353 18.14 -18.40 5.64
CA LYS A 353 17.06 -17.86 6.45
C LYS A 353 17.60 -17.22 7.71
N SER A 354 17.20 -15.98 7.95
CA SER A 354 17.37 -15.27 9.22
C SER A 354 16.06 -14.70 9.68
N GLU A 355 16.05 -14.04 10.83
CA GLU A 355 14.91 -13.18 11.23
C GLU A 355 14.74 -12.06 10.18
N GLY A 356 13.55 -11.88 9.68
CA GLY A 356 13.21 -10.84 8.71
C GLY A 356 12.64 -9.60 9.42
N GLU A 357 13.42 -9.05 10.35
CA GLU A 357 13.08 -7.88 11.15
C GLU A 357 13.58 -6.58 10.54
N LEU A 358 12.99 -5.47 11.01
CA LEU A 358 13.52 -4.12 10.84
C LEU A 358 13.78 -3.50 12.21
N VAL A 359 15.02 -3.04 12.42
CA VAL A 359 15.43 -2.34 13.65
C VAL A 359 15.91 -0.95 13.27
N VAL A 360 15.35 0.08 13.93
CA VAL A 360 15.74 1.48 13.76
C VAL A 360 16.25 1.97 15.10
N ALA A 361 17.58 2.02 15.28
CA ALA A 361 18.21 2.44 16.52
C ALA A 361 18.48 3.95 16.52
N GLY A 362 18.12 4.60 17.62
CA GLY A 362 18.40 6.02 17.89
C GLY A 362 19.15 6.22 19.21
N ASP A 363 19.48 7.46 19.52
CA ASP A 363 20.22 7.83 20.74
C ASP A 363 19.33 7.95 22.00
N LYS A 364 18.00 7.78 21.88
CA LYS A 364 17.06 7.78 23.01
C LYS A 364 16.23 6.51 23.13
N GLY A 365 16.23 5.66 22.10
CA GLY A 365 15.46 4.44 22.03
C GLY A 365 15.56 3.81 20.66
N TYR A 366 14.77 2.79 20.40
CA TYR A 366 14.76 2.13 19.11
C TYR A 366 13.34 1.67 18.72
N ILE A 367 13.15 1.46 17.42
CA ILE A 367 11.94 0.84 16.90
C ILE A 367 12.28 -0.59 16.47
N TYR A 368 11.45 -1.54 16.87
CA TYR A 368 11.53 -2.93 16.49
C TYR A 368 10.28 -3.37 15.74
N VAL A 369 10.49 -3.96 14.55
CA VAL A 369 9.44 -4.54 13.72
C VAL A 369 9.76 -6.02 13.53
N PRO A 370 8.93 -6.95 14.03
CA PRO A 370 9.18 -8.37 13.84
C PRO A 370 9.00 -8.79 12.37
N ALA A 371 9.48 -9.99 12.06
CA ALA A 371 9.28 -10.61 10.74
C ALA A 371 7.80 -10.91 10.47
N PRO A 372 7.35 -10.73 9.22
CA PRO A 372 8.05 -10.11 8.09
C PRO A 372 7.84 -8.59 8.06
N TRP A 373 8.90 -7.82 8.31
CA TRP A 373 8.79 -6.36 8.42
C TRP A 373 8.24 -5.66 7.16
N TRP A 374 8.43 -6.24 5.98
CA TRP A 374 7.88 -5.70 4.73
C TRP A 374 6.36 -5.88 4.58
N LYS A 375 5.74 -6.62 5.51
CA LYS A 375 4.31 -6.74 5.74
C LYS A 375 3.99 -6.30 7.17
N THR A 376 4.40 -5.11 7.55
CA THR A 376 4.28 -4.61 8.93
C THR A 376 2.82 -4.63 9.42
N GLU A 377 2.54 -5.40 10.46
CA GLU A 377 1.27 -5.39 11.19
C GLU A 377 1.44 -4.85 12.62
N TYR A 378 2.66 -4.81 13.08
CA TYR A 378 2.99 -4.44 14.43
C TYR A 378 4.40 -3.88 14.50
N PHE A 379 4.61 -2.85 15.35
CA PHE A 379 5.93 -2.41 15.75
C PHE A 379 5.93 -1.84 17.16
N GLU A 380 7.09 -1.85 17.80
CA GLU A 380 7.29 -1.29 19.11
C GLU A 380 8.32 -0.16 19.07
N VAL A 381 8.07 0.90 19.84
CA VAL A 381 9.08 1.86 20.25
C VAL A 381 9.54 1.46 21.63
N ARG A 382 10.80 1.17 21.78
CA ARG A 382 11.41 0.66 23.01
C ARG A 382 12.47 1.62 23.55
N PHE A 383 12.49 1.77 24.88
CA PHE A 383 13.39 2.64 25.62
C PHE A 383 14.12 1.84 26.69
N GLU A 384 15.17 2.44 27.30
CA GLU A 384 15.84 1.85 28.48
C GLU A 384 14.85 1.64 29.62
N ASP A 385 13.96 2.60 29.89
CA ASP A 385 12.83 2.42 30.78
C ASP A 385 11.69 1.71 30.03
N ILE A 386 11.50 0.43 30.31
CA ILE A 386 10.49 -0.43 29.69
C ILE A 386 9.05 0.07 29.89
N ASN A 387 8.79 0.90 30.92
CA ASN A 387 7.47 1.49 31.16
C ASN A 387 7.11 2.57 30.12
N GLN A 388 8.08 3.08 29.37
CA GLN A 388 7.88 4.05 28.31
C GLN A 388 7.62 3.39 26.95
N ASN A 389 7.75 2.07 26.84
CA ASN A 389 7.55 1.34 25.60
C ASN A 389 6.16 1.55 25.05
N ARG A 390 6.08 1.70 23.72
CA ARG A 390 4.82 1.90 23.01
C ARG A 390 4.66 0.85 21.93
N LYS A 391 3.44 0.34 21.77
CA LYS A 391 3.07 -0.70 20.81
C LYS A 391 2.06 -0.13 19.81
N TYR A 392 2.28 -0.44 18.53
CA TYR A 392 1.45 -0.01 17.44
C TYR A 392 0.99 -1.23 16.67
N PHE A 393 -0.33 -1.38 16.51
CA PHE A 393 -0.95 -2.48 15.80
C PHE A 393 -1.71 -1.96 14.60
N TYR A 394 -1.56 -2.64 13.48
CA TYR A 394 -2.23 -2.35 12.24
C TYR A 394 -2.76 -3.64 11.64
N LYS A 395 -3.85 -3.53 10.89
CA LYS A 395 -4.29 -4.64 10.07
C LYS A 395 -3.59 -4.56 8.72
N PHE A 396 -2.94 -5.65 8.32
CA PHE A 396 -2.40 -5.82 6.99
C PHE A 396 -3.36 -6.67 6.18
N ASP A 397 -4.02 -6.08 5.20
CA ASP A 397 -5.01 -6.79 4.39
C ASP A 397 -4.38 -7.36 3.12
N GLY A 398 -4.69 -8.63 2.84
CA GLY A 398 -4.26 -9.36 1.66
C GLY A 398 -2.73 -9.47 1.54
N GLU A 399 -2.24 -9.33 0.30
CA GLU A 399 -0.81 -9.34 -0.02
C GLU A 399 -0.16 -7.93 -0.02
N GLY A 400 -0.96 -6.89 0.30
CA GLY A 400 -0.54 -5.50 0.33
C GLY A 400 -0.64 -4.77 -1.00
N LEU A 401 -0.99 -5.44 -2.10
CA LEU A 401 -1.14 -4.85 -3.42
C LEU A 401 -2.28 -3.81 -3.46
N ARG A 402 -3.36 -4.03 -2.70
CA ARG A 402 -4.49 -3.08 -2.62
C ARG A 402 -4.08 -1.68 -2.18
N TYR A 403 -3.01 -1.55 -1.38
CA TYR A 403 -2.52 -0.26 -0.91
C TYR A 403 -1.84 0.51 -2.05
N GLU A 404 -1.02 -0.16 -2.86
CA GLU A 404 -0.39 0.48 -4.02
C GLU A 404 -1.41 0.78 -5.12
N ILE A 405 -2.36 -0.13 -5.38
CA ILE A 405 -3.46 0.10 -6.34
C ILE A 405 -4.25 1.34 -5.91
N SER A 406 -4.63 1.42 -4.62
CA SER A 406 -5.37 2.56 -4.09
C SER A 406 -4.59 3.87 -4.24
N GLU A 407 -3.30 3.88 -3.89
CA GLU A 407 -2.45 5.07 -4.05
C GLU A 407 -2.33 5.48 -5.51
N PHE A 408 -2.15 4.51 -6.43
CA PHE A 408 -2.06 4.77 -7.86
C PHE A 408 -3.33 5.41 -8.42
N ILE A 409 -4.51 4.86 -8.08
CA ILE A 409 -5.81 5.44 -8.47
C ILE A 409 -5.98 6.84 -7.88
N GLN A 410 -5.62 7.07 -6.61
CA GLN A 410 -5.70 8.39 -5.99
C GLN A 410 -4.73 9.39 -6.66
N ALA A 411 -3.53 8.96 -7.01
CA ALA A 411 -2.57 9.80 -7.73
C ALA A 411 -3.13 10.24 -9.10
N ILE A 412 -3.74 9.32 -9.85
CA ILE A 412 -4.38 9.61 -11.15
C ILE A 412 -5.55 10.60 -10.98
N LEU A 413 -6.48 10.29 -10.08
CA LEU A 413 -7.69 11.11 -9.87
C LEU A 413 -7.36 12.53 -9.39
N ASN A 414 -6.32 12.67 -8.57
CA ASN A 414 -5.88 13.96 -8.04
C ASN A 414 -4.84 14.65 -8.94
N GLN A 415 -4.37 14.00 -10.00
CA GLN A 415 -3.29 14.47 -10.88
C GLN A 415 -2.04 14.90 -10.08
N LYS A 416 -1.68 14.12 -9.07
CA LYS A 416 -0.53 14.34 -8.18
C LYS A 416 0.23 13.05 -7.99
N HIS A 417 1.55 13.13 -8.15
CA HIS A 417 2.43 12.01 -7.83
C HIS A 417 2.36 11.63 -6.35
N SER A 418 2.54 10.35 -6.07
CA SER A 418 2.56 9.84 -4.70
C SER A 418 3.66 10.49 -3.88
N ILE A 419 3.34 10.83 -2.63
CA ILE A 419 4.30 11.26 -1.61
C ILE A 419 4.82 10.09 -0.77
N LEU A 420 4.16 8.92 -0.89
CA LEU A 420 4.52 7.72 -0.14
C LEU A 420 5.75 7.01 -0.71
N LEU A 421 5.99 7.16 -2.02
CA LEU A 421 7.23 6.80 -2.70
C LEU A 421 7.45 7.82 -3.83
N THR A 422 8.30 8.80 -3.58
CA THR A 422 8.55 9.91 -4.51
C THR A 422 9.49 9.49 -5.63
N HIS A 423 9.47 10.22 -6.75
CA HIS A 423 10.39 9.98 -7.87
C HIS A 423 11.88 10.06 -7.45
N ASP A 424 12.22 10.96 -6.52
CA ASP A 424 13.60 11.06 -6.03
C ASP A 424 14.00 9.85 -5.19
N GLU A 425 13.06 9.29 -4.42
CA GLU A 425 13.26 8.05 -3.66
C GLU A 425 13.40 6.84 -4.60
N ILE A 426 12.56 6.73 -5.65
CA ILE A 426 12.70 5.69 -6.68
C ILE A 426 14.08 5.78 -7.35
N LYS A 427 14.51 6.99 -7.78
CA LYS A 427 15.85 7.21 -8.35
C LYS A 427 16.96 6.77 -7.39
N ALA A 428 16.81 7.09 -6.10
CA ALA A 428 17.79 6.72 -5.09
C ALA A 428 17.86 5.18 -4.91
N ILE A 429 16.74 4.48 -4.86
CA ILE A 429 16.69 3.01 -4.76
C ILE A 429 17.36 2.37 -5.98
N ILE A 430 17.02 2.83 -7.20
CA ILE A 430 17.62 2.33 -8.45
C ILE A 430 19.12 2.64 -8.48
N LYS A 431 19.54 3.82 -8.03
CA LYS A 431 20.97 4.16 -7.92
C LYS A 431 21.69 3.19 -6.99
N LEU A 432 21.12 2.83 -5.85
CA LEU A 432 21.70 1.87 -4.92
C LEU A 432 21.80 0.46 -5.55
N LEU A 433 20.79 0.02 -6.28
CA LEU A 433 20.85 -1.24 -7.05
C LEU A 433 21.98 -1.19 -8.09
N ASN A 434 22.11 -0.10 -8.84
CA ASN A 434 23.17 0.08 -9.85
C ASN A 434 24.58 0.21 -9.25
N MET A 435 24.70 0.42 -7.93
CA MET A 435 26.01 0.36 -7.23
C MET A 435 26.47 -1.06 -6.97
N TYR A 436 25.64 -2.08 -7.18
CA TYR A 436 26.02 -3.48 -7.10
C TYR A 436 26.88 -3.86 -8.32
N THR A 437 28.16 -3.50 -8.24
CA THR A 437 29.16 -3.68 -9.29
C THR A 437 30.44 -4.28 -8.70
N SER A 438 31.29 -4.81 -9.54
CA SER A 438 32.56 -5.46 -9.13
C SER A 438 33.44 -4.58 -8.22
N LYS A 439 33.32 -3.26 -8.29
CA LYS A 439 34.07 -2.30 -7.45
C LYS A 439 33.59 -2.28 -6.00
N ASN A 440 32.32 -2.58 -5.76
CA ASN A 440 31.67 -2.48 -4.45
C ASN A 440 31.40 -3.87 -3.84
N ILE A 441 31.72 -4.96 -4.55
CA ILE A 441 31.46 -6.32 -4.10
C ILE A 441 32.74 -6.95 -3.54
N ILE A 442 32.65 -7.45 -2.30
CA ILE A 442 33.61 -8.35 -1.67
C ILE A 442 32.99 -9.74 -1.70
N LYS A 443 33.63 -10.66 -2.44
CA LYS A 443 33.20 -12.06 -2.53
C LYS A 443 33.84 -12.88 -1.42
N PHE A 444 33.10 -13.84 -0.84
CA PHE A 444 33.57 -14.78 0.17
C PHE A 444 33.00 -16.18 -0.02
#